data_a8ef9651cf2a90a32395d165f1716ab7
#
_entry.id   a8ef9651cf2a90a32395d165f1716ab7
#
_cell.length_a   1.000
_cell.length_b   1.000
_cell.length_c   1.000
_cell.angle_alpha   90.00
_cell.angle_beta   90.00
_cell.angle_gamma   90.00
#
_symmetry.space_group_name_H-M   'P 1'
#
loop_
_entity.id
_entity.type
_entity.pdbx_description
1 polymer ?
#
loop_
_entity_poly.entity_id
_entity_poly.type
_entity_poly.pdbx_seq_one_letter_code
_entity_poly.pdbx_strand_id
1 'polypeptide(L)'
;MIEETSAGIVLFRKENSKNLFLLLNYPSGHWDFVKGKMEKGETTHETAIRETKEETEIMDITFLENFEEWIAYNFQYQGELVQKKVVFFLAETKTKEVKISHEHLNYIWVDYNTAMEKTTFDNARTVLTKAQTLLTKTL
;
A
#
# COMPACT_ATOMS: atom_id res chain seq x y z
N MET A 1 10.68 -14.95 -19.28
CA MET A 1 10.07 -13.86 -18.50
C MET A 1 9.74 -14.36 -17.10
N ILE A 2 10.10 -13.59 -16.12
CA ILE A 2 9.80 -13.89 -14.71
C ILE A 2 8.54 -13.13 -14.32
N GLU A 3 7.63 -13.81 -13.63
CA GLU A 3 6.42 -13.18 -13.11
C GLU A 3 6.51 -13.08 -11.59
N GLU A 4 6.20 -11.91 -11.06
CA GLU A 4 6.15 -11.67 -9.61
C GLU A 4 4.81 -11.08 -9.23
N THR A 5 4.31 -11.47 -8.06
CA THR A 5 3.07 -10.93 -7.50
C THR A 5 3.37 -10.38 -6.11
N SER A 6 2.90 -9.17 -5.88
CA SER A 6 2.95 -8.53 -4.56
C SER A 6 1.54 -8.13 -4.15
N ALA A 7 1.36 -7.89 -2.87
CA ALA A 7 0.11 -7.38 -2.33
C ALA A 7 0.40 -6.32 -1.29
N GLY A 8 -0.47 -5.34 -1.23
CA GLY A 8 -0.32 -4.25 -0.28
C GLY A 8 -1.65 -3.67 0.12
N ILE A 9 -1.59 -2.64 0.95
CA ILE A 9 -2.77 -2.00 1.51
C ILE A 9 -2.65 -0.49 1.41
N VAL A 10 -3.71 0.14 0.88
CA VAL A 10 -3.93 1.55 1.10
C VAL A 10 -4.52 1.63 2.51
N LEU A 11 -3.68 1.93 3.48
CA LEU A 11 -4.07 1.92 4.89
C LEU A 11 -4.43 3.33 5.32
N PHE A 12 -5.59 3.47 5.95
CA PHE A 12 -6.03 4.78 6.45
C PHE A 12 -6.50 4.68 7.90
N ARG A 13 -6.47 5.81 8.57
CA ARG A 13 -7.05 5.99 9.89
C ARG A 13 -7.84 7.28 9.93
N LYS A 14 -8.81 7.35 10.83
CA LYS A 14 -9.64 8.55 10.98
C LYS A 14 -9.10 9.40 12.13
N GLU A 15 -9.00 10.69 11.89
CA GLU A 15 -8.62 11.66 12.90
C GLU A 15 -9.42 12.93 12.66
N ASN A 16 -10.22 13.33 13.64
CA ASN A 16 -11.04 14.56 13.55
C ASN A 16 -11.89 14.60 12.27
N SER A 17 -12.56 13.48 11.97
CA SER A 17 -13.43 13.33 10.80
C SER A 17 -12.69 13.31 9.45
N LYS A 18 -11.38 13.28 9.46
CA LYS A 18 -10.56 13.15 8.23
C LYS A 18 -9.97 11.77 8.12
N ASN A 19 -9.87 11.30 6.89
CA ASN A 19 -9.13 10.08 6.59
C ASN A 19 -7.67 10.45 6.32
N LEU A 20 -6.75 9.84 7.06
CA LEU A 20 -5.32 10.01 6.85
C LEU A 20 -4.75 8.72 6.28
N PHE A 21 -3.97 8.84 5.23
CA PHE A 21 -3.38 7.70 4.53
C PHE A 21 -1.93 7.52 4.92
N LEU A 22 -1.52 6.28 5.07
CA LEU A 22 -0.14 5.95 5.39
C LEU A 22 0.69 5.83 4.12
N LEU A 23 1.78 6.56 4.07
CA LEU A 23 2.79 6.41 3.02
C LEU A 23 4.13 6.10 3.67
N LEU A 24 4.89 5.19 3.03
CA LEU A 24 6.24 4.82 3.45
C LEU A 24 7.24 5.36 2.44
N ASN A 25 8.38 5.81 2.95
CA ASN A 25 9.49 6.26 2.12
C ASN A 25 10.48 5.11 1.93
N TYR A 26 10.70 4.73 0.68
CA TYR A 26 11.56 3.61 0.32
C TYR A 26 13.00 4.07 0.06
N PRO A 27 14.00 3.17 0.17
CA PRO A 27 15.41 3.55 0.01
C PRO A 27 15.75 4.25 -1.30
N SER A 28 15.01 3.97 -2.37
CA SER A 28 15.18 4.66 -3.65
C SER A 28 14.63 6.08 -3.66
N GLY A 29 14.02 6.52 -2.55
CA GLY A 29 13.48 7.88 -2.39
C GLY A 29 12.00 8.02 -2.70
N HIS A 30 11.38 7.02 -3.30
CA HIS A 30 9.95 7.11 -3.64
C HIS A 30 9.05 6.90 -2.41
N TRP A 31 7.83 7.42 -2.50
CA TRP A 31 6.78 7.25 -1.50
C TRP A 31 5.68 6.38 -2.07
N ASP A 32 5.28 5.39 -1.33
CA ASP A 32 4.27 4.42 -1.78
C ASP A 32 3.59 3.78 -0.57
N PHE A 33 2.59 2.95 -0.85
CA PHE A 33 1.87 2.21 0.18
C PHE A 33 2.70 1.03 0.68
N VAL A 34 2.31 0.49 1.84
CA VAL A 34 2.86 -0.75 2.35
C VAL A 34 2.54 -1.87 1.36
N LYS A 35 3.54 -2.65 1.01
CA LYS A 35 3.38 -3.78 0.07
C LYS A 35 4.59 -4.68 0.13
N GLY A 36 4.41 -5.89 -0.31
CA GLY A 36 5.52 -6.81 -0.42
C GLY A 36 5.16 -8.04 -1.23
N LYS A 37 6.17 -8.85 -1.49
CA LYS A 37 6.12 -9.99 -2.37
C LYS A 37 5.39 -11.16 -1.73
N MET A 38 4.53 -11.82 -2.49
CA MET A 38 3.85 -13.04 -2.05
C MET A 38 4.84 -14.15 -1.78
N GLU A 39 4.63 -14.84 -0.67
CA GLU A 39 5.35 -16.07 -0.36
C GLU A 39 4.51 -17.27 -0.80
N LYS A 40 5.18 -18.39 -0.99
CA LYS A 40 4.53 -19.62 -1.42
C LYS A 40 3.46 -20.03 -0.41
N GLY A 41 2.27 -20.31 -0.93
CA GLY A 41 1.14 -20.76 -0.12
C GLY A 41 0.30 -19.65 0.49
N GLU A 42 0.70 -18.39 0.30
CA GLU A 42 -0.10 -17.26 0.79
C GLU A 42 -1.18 -16.85 -0.21
N THR A 43 -2.32 -16.40 0.33
CA THR A 43 -3.28 -15.62 -0.47
C THR A 43 -2.78 -14.18 -0.53
N THR A 44 -3.36 -13.38 -1.44
CA THR A 44 -2.98 -11.97 -1.54
C THR A 44 -3.34 -11.20 -0.26
N HIS A 45 -4.46 -11.52 0.38
CA HIS A 45 -4.81 -10.90 1.67
C HIS A 45 -3.79 -11.24 2.75
N GLU A 46 -3.37 -12.50 2.82
CA GLU A 46 -2.38 -12.93 3.78
C GLU A 46 -1.05 -12.22 3.58
N THR A 47 -0.64 -12.04 2.33
CA THR A 47 0.58 -11.29 2.01
C THR A 47 0.47 -9.84 2.49
N ALA A 48 -0.66 -9.20 2.18
CA ALA A 48 -0.87 -7.81 2.56
C ALA A 48 -0.84 -7.63 4.08
N ILE A 49 -1.46 -8.55 4.82
CA ILE A 49 -1.47 -8.52 6.29
C ILE A 49 -0.06 -8.72 6.83
N ARG A 50 0.64 -9.73 6.34
CA ARG A 50 2.01 -10.04 6.80
C ARG A 50 2.96 -8.87 6.53
N GLU A 51 2.94 -8.32 5.33
CA GLU A 51 3.80 -7.20 4.96
C GLU A 51 3.50 -5.94 5.79
N THR A 52 2.23 -5.68 6.06
CA THR A 52 1.86 -4.53 6.90
C THR A 52 2.43 -4.71 8.31
N LYS A 53 2.31 -5.91 8.87
CA LYS A 53 2.86 -6.21 10.19
C LYS A 53 4.38 -6.06 10.19
N GLU A 54 5.07 -6.61 9.19
CA GLU A 54 6.53 -6.53 9.10
C GLU A 54 7.03 -5.10 8.93
N GLU A 55 6.34 -4.31 8.12
CA GLU A 55 6.80 -2.96 7.77
C GLU A 55 6.37 -1.88 8.74
N THR A 56 5.30 -2.09 9.52
CA THR A 56 4.73 -1.06 10.38
C THR A 56 4.40 -1.50 11.79
N GLU A 57 4.38 -2.81 12.05
CA GLU A 57 3.90 -3.45 13.28
C GLU A 57 2.40 -3.22 13.56
N ILE A 58 1.65 -2.77 12.56
CA ILE A 58 0.20 -2.61 12.69
C ILE A 58 -0.48 -3.95 12.40
N MET A 59 -1.36 -4.37 13.31
CA MET A 59 -2.08 -5.64 13.21
C MET A 59 -3.60 -5.48 13.22
N ASP A 60 -4.12 -4.34 13.67
CA ASP A 60 -5.56 -4.09 13.68
C ASP A 60 -6.01 -3.56 12.32
N ILE A 61 -6.26 -4.47 11.40
CA ILE A 61 -6.60 -4.13 10.01
C ILE A 61 -8.02 -4.59 9.73
N THR A 62 -8.88 -3.65 9.32
CA THR A 62 -10.24 -3.94 8.89
C THR A 62 -10.35 -3.61 7.41
N PHE A 63 -10.46 -4.65 6.59
CA PHE A 63 -10.59 -4.47 5.13
C PHE A 63 -11.96 -3.94 4.77
N LEU A 64 -11.98 -2.99 3.83
CA LEU A 64 -13.22 -2.57 3.21
C LEU A 64 -13.57 -3.54 2.09
N GLU A 65 -14.87 -3.87 1.98
CA GLU A 65 -15.35 -4.72 0.91
C GLU A 65 -15.33 -3.98 -0.42
N ASN A 66 -15.26 -4.73 -1.49
CA ASN A 66 -15.36 -4.22 -2.86
C ASN A 66 -14.19 -3.33 -3.27
N PHE A 67 -13.03 -3.50 -2.64
CA PHE A 67 -11.82 -2.81 -3.08
C PHE A 67 -10.70 -3.82 -3.31
N GLU A 68 -10.36 -3.97 -4.59
CA GLU A 68 -9.23 -4.80 -5.00
C GLU A 68 -8.75 -4.21 -6.32
N GLU A 69 -7.60 -3.54 -6.28
CA GLU A 69 -7.07 -2.84 -7.45
C GLU A 69 -5.72 -3.42 -7.84
N TRP A 70 -5.62 -3.86 -9.07
CA TRP A 70 -4.40 -4.44 -9.62
C TRP A 70 -3.67 -3.43 -10.49
N ILE A 71 -2.35 -3.37 -10.31
CA ILE A 71 -1.46 -2.66 -11.22
C ILE A 71 -0.42 -3.65 -11.75
N ALA A 72 0.14 -3.37 -12.91
CA ALA A 72 1.17 -4.21 -13.50
C ALA A 72 2.20 -3.34 -14.20
N TYR A 73 3.44 -3.75 -14.11
CA TYR A 73 4.53 -3.09 -14.81
C TYR A 73 5.66 -4.09 -15.07
N ASN A 74 6.51 -3.76 -16.05
CA ASN A 74 7.64 -4.60 -16.42
C ASN A 74 8.93 -3.87 -16.10
N PHE A 75 9.95 -4.63 -15.72
CA PHE A 75 11.28 -4.07 -15.54
C PHE A 75 12.33 -5.14 -15.88
N GLN A 76 13.58 -4.68 -16.09
CA GLN A 76 14.71 -5.55 -16.33
C GLN A 76 15.45 -5.76 -15.02
N TYR A 77 15.78 -7.01 -14.73
CA TYR A 77 16.61 -7.35 -13.57
C TYR A 77 17.61 -8.41 -13.99
N GLN A 78 18.89 -8.08 -13.89
CA GLN A 78 19.99 -8.99 -14.27
C GLN A 78 19.82 -9.59 -15.67
N GLY A 79 19.40 -8.73 -16.62
CA GLY A 79 19.24 -9.14 -18.01
C GLY A 79 17.94 -9.86 -18.32
N GLU A 80 17.09 -10.11 -17.32
CA GLU A 80 15.80 -10.77 -17.55
C GLU A 80 14.64 -9.79 -17.43
N LEU A 81 13.61 -10.02 -18.25
CA LEU A 81 12.38 -9.25 -18.17
C LEU A 81 11.53 -9.80 -17.02
N VAL A 82 11.14 -8.92 -16.10
CA VAL A 82 10.26 -9.26 -14.98
C VAL A 82 8.94 -8.55 -15.18
N GLN A 83 7.83 -9.30 -15.12
CA GLN A 83 6.50 -8.75 -15.09
C GLN A 83 6.01 -8.77 -13.65
N LYS A 84 5.74 -7.59 -13.09
CA LYS A 84 5.28 -7.44 -11.72
C LYS A 84 3.81 -7.07 -11.69
N LYS A 85 3.04 -7.82 -10.90
CA LYS A 85 1.65 -7.49 -10.60
C LYS A 85 1.55 -7.17 -9.12
N VAL A 86 0.83 -6.12 -8.79
CA VAL A 86 0.60 -5.75 -7.40
C VAL A 86 -0.90 -5.53 -7.21
N VAL A 87 -1.47 -6.19 -6.21
CA VAL A 87 -2.85 -5.93 -5.82
C VAL A 87 -2.84 -5.07 -4.56
N PHE A 88 -3.69 -4.04 -4.54
CA PHE A 88 -3.89 -3.21 -3.35
C PHE A 88 -5.30 -3.39 -2.83
N PHE A 89 -5.38 -3.58 -1.52
CA PHE A 89 -6.63 -3.56 -0.77
C PHE A 89 -6.75 -2.24 -0.04
N LEU A 90 -7.92 -1.93 0.46
CA LEU A 90 -8.17 -0.74 1.27
C LEU A 90 -8.56 -1.20 2.66
N ALA A 91 -7.92 -0.67 3.68
CA ALA A 91 -8.20 -1.08 5.05
C ALA A 91 -8.04 0.07 6.03
N GLU A 92 -8.82 0.00 7.09
CA GLU A 92 -8.76 0.95 8.19
C GLU A 92 -7.98 0.38 9.36
N THR A 93 -7.19 1.23 10.01
CA THR A 93 -6.59 0.92 11.31
C THR A 93 -6.92 2.02 12.31
N LYS A 94 -6.92 1.66 13.58
CA LYS A 94 -7.04 2.65 14.66
C LYS A 94 -5.68 2.96 15.28
N THR A 95 -4.64 2.30 14.82
CA THR A 95 -3.28 2.48 15.32
C THR A 95 -2.59 3.62 14.60
N LYS A 96 -2.17 4.62 15.34
CA LYS A 96 -1.43 5.76 14.81
C LYS A 96 0.07 5.48 14.75
N GLU A 97 0.57 4.74 15.72
CA GLU A 97 2.01 4.49 15.87
C GLU A 97 2.51 3.51 14.84
N VAL A 98 3.56 3.90 14.12
CA VAL A 98 4.18 3.07 13.10
C VAL A 98 5.64 2.86 13.50
N LYS A 99 6.04 1.58 13.53
CA LYS A 99 7.44 1.21 13.73
C LYS A 99 7.96 0.67 12.41
N ILE A 100 8.57 1.54 11.63
CA ILE A 100 9.06 1.15 10.30
C ILE A 100 10.21 0.17 10.42
N SER A 101 10.25 -0.78 9.48
CA SER A 101 11.37 -1.73 9.39
C SER A 101 12.60 -1.00 8.85
N HIS A 102 13.75 -1.66 8.98
CA HIS A 102 15.02 -1.12 8.45
C HIS A 102 15.02 -0.98 6.93
N GLU A 103 14.02 -1.53 6.24
CA GLU A 103 13.88 -1.41 4.79
C GLU A 103 13.30 -0.07 4.35
N HIS A 104 12.81 0.74 5.28
CA HIS A 104 12.18 2.02 4.98
C HIS A 104 12.89 3.15 5.71
N LEU A 105 12.84 4.34 5.09
CA LEU A 105 13.51 5.53 5.63
C LEU A 105 12.63 6.34 6.57
N ASN A 106 11.32 6.37 6.29
CA ASN A 106 10.38 7.21 7.04
C ASN A 106 8.94 6.80 6.73
N TYR A 107 8.00 7.40 7.45
CA TYR A 107 6.58 7.25 7.18
C TYR A 107 5.84 8.56 7.46
N ILE A 108 4.68 8.72 6.85
CA ILE A 108 3.79 9.85 7.11
C ILE A 108 2.33 9.38 7.08
N TRP A 109 1.51 10.02 7.92
CA TRP A 109 0.06 9.96 7.83
C TRP A 109 -0.41 11.30 7.27
N VAL A 110 -1.06 11.30 6.12
CA VAL A 110 -1.43 12.54 5.42
C VAL A 110 -2.83 12.44 4.82
N ASP A 111 -3.46 13.59 4.65
CA ASP A 111 -4.76 13.65 4.00
C ASP A 111 -4.63 13.31 2.51
N TYR A 112 -5.77 13.16 1.85
CA TYR A 112 -5.81 12.72 0.47
C TYR A 112 -5.00 13.65 -0.46
N ASN A 113 -5.20 14.96 -0.35
CA ASN A 113 -4.51 15.90 -1.24
C ASN A 113 -3.00 15.83 -1.08
N THR A 114 -2.52 15.77 0.15
CA THR A 114 -1.09 15.65 0.43
C THR A 114 -0.56 14.29 -0.03
N ALA A 115 -1.34 13.22 0.18
CA ALA A 115 -0.97 11.88 -0.29
C ALA A 115 -0.83 11.85 -1.81
N MET A 116 -1.72 12.51 -2.55
CA MET A 116 -1.64 12.61 -4.01
C MET A 116 -0.36 13.32 -4.45
N GLU A 117 0.04 14.36 -3.73
CA GLU A 117 1.27 15.10 -4.03
C GLU A 117 2.52 14.27 -3.74
N LYS A 118 2.51 13.53 -2.62
CA LYS A 118 3.68 12.78 -2.17
C LYS A 118 3.89 11.46 -2.89
N THR A 119 2.81 10.78 -3.26
CA THR A 119 2.92 9.47 -3.91
C THR A 119 3.65 9.62 -5.24
N THR A 120 4.71 8.86 -5.39
CA THR A 120 5.67 9.08 -6.49
C THR A 120 5.18 8.59 -7.84
N PHE A 121 4.50 7.44 -7.87
CA PHE A 121 4.15 6.79 -9.14
C PHE A 121 2.69 6.99 -9.52
N ASP A 122 2.45 7.16 -10.84
CA ASP A 122 1.11 7.36 -11.37
C ASP A 122 0.16 6.21 -11.06
N ASN A 123 0.67 4.98 -11.13
CA ASN A 123 -0.15 3.80 -10.80
C ASN A 123 -0.66 3.86 -9.37
N ALA A 124 0.19 4.26 -8.44
CA ALA A 124 -0.19 4.37 -7.02
C ALA A 124 -1.19 5.51 -6.82
N ARG A 125 -1.01 6.63 -7.51
CA ARG A 125 -1.97 7.75 -7.44
C ARG A 125 -3.34 7.33 -7.96
N THR A 126 -3.39 6.53 -9.02
CA THR A 126 -4.66 6.00 -9.54
C THR A 126 -5.35 5.13 -8.50
N VAL A 127 -4.61 4.25 -7.84
CA VAL A 127 -5.15 3.41 -6.77
C VAL A 127 -5.69 4.28 -5.62
N LEU A 128 -4.94 5.29 -5.23
CA LEU A 128 -5.35 6.22 -4.16
C LEU A 128 -6.63 6.96 -4.52
N THR A 129 -6.76 7.41 -5.78
CA THR A 129 -7.97 8.07 -6.25
C THR A 129 -9.18 7.15 -6.13
N LYS A 130 -9.04 5.88 -6.48
CA LYS A 130 -10.11 4.90 -6.35
C LYS A 130 -10.47 4.65 -4.89
N ALA A 131 -9.48 4.60 -4.01
CA ALA A 131 -9.72 4.45 -2.57
C ALA A 131 -10.53 5.63 -2.04
N GLN A 132 -10.15 6.85 -2.38
CA GLN A 132 -10.85 8.07 -1.95
C GLN A 132 -12.28 8.06 -2.47
N THR A 133 -12.50 7.64 -3.71
CA THR A 133 -13.84 7.56 -4.29
C THR A 133 -14.72 6.60 -3.49
N LEU A 134 -14.21 5.43 -3.13
CA LEU A 134 -14.97 4.47 -2.33
C LEU A 134 -15.28 5.04 -0.94
N LEU A 135 -14.29 5.66 -0.28
CA LEU A 135 -14.48 6.20 1.06
C LEU A 135 -15.50 7.34 1.09
N THR A 136 -15.56 8.16 0.05
CA THR A 136 -16.54 9.25 -0.01
C THR A 136 -17.95 8.76 -0.34
N LYS A 137 -18.10 7.59 -0.96
CA LYS A 137 -19.42 7.00 -1.24
C LYS A 137 -20.10 6.41 -0.02
N THR A 138 -19.34 6.13 1.02
CA THR A 138 -19.88 5.49 2.23
C THR A 138 -20.37 6.48 3.28
N LEU A 139 -20.42 7.73 2.92
CA LEU A 139 -20.92 8.77 3.82
C LEU A 139 -22.44 8.80 3.90
#